data_1f998443afa27c87b05353e8d3f7800c
#
_entry.id   1f998443afa27c87b05353e8d3f7800c
#
_cell.length_a   1.000
_cell.length_b   1.000
_cell.length_c   1.000
_cell.angle_alpha   90.00
_cell.angle_beta   90.00
_cell.angle_gamma   90.00
#
_symmetry.space_group_name_H-M   'P 1'
#
loop_
_entity.id
_entity.type
_entity.pdbx_description
1 polymer ?
#
loop_
_entity_poly.entity_id
_entity_poly.type
_entity_poly.pdbx_seq_one_letter_code
_entity_poly.pdbx_strand_id
1 'polypeptide(L)'
;KNLRRVEPLEKALKNAGIEVHYSPEMGVMERRGKSEDELIALRQAQSITEKVMSMACQLVCHAKARKDGSLEVEGDSLTSESLRARIDHWLLDEGFSNPGSIIACGPQGADCHEYGKGRLCTEAPIIIDIFPCSKSTHYNGDCTRTAVHGKIPVHIEKAYNTAVKAKFAAMKVTRAGVTGEAVHQETIRVIHEHGYETGLPGKESAASRCAMVHGTGHGVGLEVHEPPLLDFKGPTLIVGDVLTIEPGLYCPAWGGVRSEDMVAVRERDCESFNLLPDTLSW
;
A
#
# COMPACT_ATOMS: atom_id res chain seq x y z
N LYS A 1 21.81 14.91 -7.33
CA LYS A 1 23.04 15.01 -6.46
C LYS A 1 24.03 13.86 -6.67
N ASN A 2 23.63 12.68 -7.22
CA ASN A 2 24.50 11.52 -7.39
C ASN A 2 25.35 11.51 -8.67
N LEU A 3 24.98 12.23 -9.72
CA LEU A 3 25.71 12.29 -11.01
C LEU A 3 27.19 12.70 -10.86
N ARG A 4 27.50 13.64 -9.98
CA ARG A 4 28.90 14.11 -9.75
C ARG A 4 29.84 13.05 -9.18
N ARG A 5 29.35 11.93 -8.65
CA ARG A 5 30.18 10.81 -8.13
C ARG A 5 30.35 9.71 -9.17
N VAL A 6 29.45 9.58 -10.13
CA VAL A 6 29.50 8.52 -11.15
C VAL A 6 30.46 8.89 -12.29
N GLU A 7 30.45 10.14 -12.75
CA GLU A 7 31.33 10.58 -13.85
C GLU A 7 32.83 10.28 -13.65
N PRO A 8 33.44 10.51 -12.46
CA PRO A 8 34.84 10.19 -12.28
C PRO A 8 35.14 8.69 -12.34
N LEU A 9 34.20 7.87 -11.82
CA LEU A 9 34.32 6.41 -11.83
C LEU A 9 34.17 5.87 -13.26
N GLU A 10 33.16 6.33 -13.99
CA GLU A 10 32.93 5.95 -15.38
C GLU A 10 34.14 6.30 -16.26
N LYS A 11 34.70 7.50 -16.08
CA LYS A 11 35.92 7.92 -16.79
C LYS A 11 37.13 7.04 -16.43
N ALA A 12 37.30 6.68 -15.17
CA ALA A 12 38.39 5.81 -14.73
C ALA A 12 38.25 4.39 -15.32
N LEU A 13 37.05 3.83 -15.32
CA LEU A 13 36.73 2.53 -15.90
C LEU A 13 36.98 2.53 -17.42
N LYS A 14 36.53 3.56 -18.13
CA LYS A 14 36.74 3.72 -19.57
C LYS A 14 38.21 3.84 -19.89
N ASN A 15 39.01 4.57 -19.11
CA ASN A 15 40.45 4.68 -19.28
C ASN A 15 41.18 3.34 -19.03
N ALA A 16 40.59 2.48 -18.23
CA ALA A 16 41.07 1.11 -17.98
C ALA A 16 40.60 0.09 -19.04
N GLY A 17 39.94 0.54 -20.11
CA GLY A 17 39.40 -0.32 -21.18
C GLY A 17 38.12 -1.07 -20.78
N ILE A 18 37.48 -0.67 -19.70
CA ILE A 18 36.21 -1.26 -19.24
C ILE A 18 35.04 -0.45 -19.81
N GLU A 19 34.21 -1.11 -20.59
CA GLU A 19 32.99 -0.50 -21.13
C GLU A 19 31.89 -0.58 -20.09
N VAL A 20 31.26 0.56 -19.80
CA VAL A 20 30.16 0.67 -18.82
C VAL A 20 28.85 0.81 -19.56
N HIS A 21 27.95 -0.16 -19.36
CA HIS A 21 26.61 -0.13 -19.89
C HIS A 21 25.63 0.08 -18.75
N TYR A 22 24.70 1.01 -18.92
CA TYR A 22 23.59 1.19 -18.01
C TYR A 22 22.45 0.25 -18.40
N SER A 23 22.05 -0.62 -17.47
CA SER A 23 20.86 -1.47 -17.60
C SER A 23 19.97 -1.24 -16.38
N PRO A 24 18.86 -0.51 -16.52
CA PRO A 24 17.94 -0.27 -15.40
C PRO A 24 17.23 -1.54 -14.94
N GLU A 25 17.20 -2.57 -15.78
CA GLU A 25 16.51 -3.84 -15.52
C GLU A 25 17.44 -4.94 -14.99
N MET A 26 18.75 -4.65 -14.87
CA MET A 26 19.71 -5.64 -14.39
C MET A 26 19.37 -6.10 -12.98
N GLY A 27 19.16 -7.39 -12.78
CA GLY A 27 18.83 -8.02 -11.49
C GLY A 27 17.38 -7.79 -11.04
N VAL A 28 16.60 -6.95 -11.71
CA VAL A 28 15.22 -6.64 -11.30
C VAL A 28 14.29 -7.80 -11.61
N MET A 29 14.38 -8.37 -12.80
CA MET A 29 13.55 -9.50 -13.21
C MET A 29 13.95 -10.80 -12.51
N GLU A 30 15.21 -10.97 -12.21
CA GLU A 30 15.75 -12.12 -11.47
C GLU A 30 15.24 -12.18 -10.03
N ARG A 31 14.89 -11.03 -9.44
CA ARG A 31 14.34 -10.94 -8.07
C ARG A 31 12.87 -11.35 -7.96
N ARG A 32 12.17 -11.56 -9.07
CA ARG A 32 10.75 -11.96 -9.06
C ARG A 32 10.52 -13.32 -8.40
N GLY A 33 11.29 -14.33 -8.76
CA GLY A 33 11.18 -15.68 -8.19
C GLY A 33 11.86 -15.78 -6.85
N LYS A 34 11.20 -15.36 -5.77
CA LYS A 34 11.74 -15.41 -4.39
C LYS A 34 11.96 -16.85 -3.95
N SER A 35 13.12 -17.11 -3.37
CA SER A 35 13.43 -18.35 -2.66
C SER A 35 12.64 -18.47 -1.35
N GLU A 36 12.61 -19.64 -0.73
CA GLU A 36 11.91 -19.80 0.56
C GLU A 36 12.54 -18.96 1.68
N ASP A 37 13.85 -18.73 1.69
CA ASP A 37 14.51 -17.88 2.68
C ASP A 37 14.08 -16.40 2.50
N GLU A 38 13.93 -15.94 1.25
CA GLU A 38 13.42 -14.60 0.93
C GLU A 38 11.94 -14.47 1.32
N LEU A 39 11.13 -15.49 1.08
CA LEU A 39 9.73 -15.52 1.50
C LEU A 39 9.59 -15.50 3.03
N ILE A 40 10.49 -16.16 3.78
CA ILE A 40 10.52 -16.08 5.24
C ILE A 40 10.83 -14.65 5.69
N ALA A 41 11.81 -13.99 5.07
CA ALA A 41 12.16 -12.60 5.39
C ALA A 41 11.01 -11.63 5.10
N LEU A 42 10.29 -11.81 3.99
CA LEU A 42 9.12 -11.02 3.61
C LEU A 42 7.93 -11.26 4.57
N ARG A 43 7.66 -12.51 4.98
CA ARG A 43 6.63 -12.79 6.00
C ARG A 43 6.95 -12.14 7.35
N GLN A 44 8.23 -12.12 7.75
CA GLN A 44 8.66 -11.43 8.96
C GLN A 44 8.45 -9.91 8.83
N ALA A 45 8.85 -9.32 7.69
CA ALA A 45 8.64 -7.91 7.44
C ALA A 45 7.14 -7.57 7.48
N GLN A 46 6.28 -8.37 6.84
CA GLN A 46 4.84 -8.15 6.85
C GLN A 46 4.23 -8.30 8.24
N SER A 47 4.67 -9.28 9.03
CA SER A 47 4.18 -9.47 10.41
C SER A 47 4.47 -8.26 11.30
N ILE A 48 5.66 -7.64 11.18
CA ILE A 48 5.99 -6.41 11.91
C ILE A 48 5.17 -5.22 11.39
N THR A 49 5.01 -5.12 10.07
CA THR A 49 4.15 -4.09 9.45
C THR A 49 2.72 -4.18 9.99
N GLU A 50 2.14 -5.37 10.03
CA GLU A 50 0.79 -5.61 10.56
C GLU A 50 0.68 -5.30 12.06
N LYS A 51 1.68 -5.65 12.86
CA LYS A 51 1.73 -5.30 14.27
C LYS A 51 1.61 -3.79 14.48
N VAL A 52 2.41 -3.01 13.75
CA VAL A 52 2.39 -1.54 13.84
C VAL A 52 1.11 -0.96 13.22
N MET A 53 0.60 -1.53 12.14
CA MET A 53 -0.69 -1.16 11.55
C MET A 53 -1.83 -1.33 12.57
N SER A 54 -1.89 -2.46 13.26
CA SER A 54 -2.88 -2.70 14.31
C SER A 54 -2.81 -1.65 15.43
N MET A 55 -1.60 -1.34 15.91
CA MET A 55 -1.38 -0.30 16.91
C MET A 55 -1.87 1.08 16.45
N ALA A 56 -1.58 1.44 15.20
CA ALA A 56 -1.99 2.72 14.61
C ALA A 56 -3.51 2.82 14.47
N CYS A 57 -4.16 1.78 13.93
CA CYS A 57 -5.61 1.74 13.77
C CYS A 57 -6.34 1.77 15.13
N GLN A 58 -5.85 1.01 16.11
CA GLN A 58 -6.41 1.02 17.49
C GLN A 58 -6.25 2.40 18.13
N LEU A 59 -5.07 3.04 17.99
CA LEU A 59 -4.86 4.38 18.54
C LEU A 59 -5.87 5.38 17.98
N VAL A 60 -6.14 5.32 16.67
CA VAL A 60 -7.14 6.18 16.01
C VAL A 60 -8.54 5.87 16.53
N CYS A 61 -8.96 4.60 16.53
CA CYS A 61 -10.33 4.21 16.89
C CYS A 61 -10.65 4.41 18.36
N HIS A 62 -9.66 4.37 19.24
CA HIS A 62 -9.83 4.59 20.69
C HIS A 62 -9.46 6.00 21.16
N ALA A 63 -9.07 6.90 20.24
CA ALA A 63 -8.80 8.29 20.54
C ALA A 63 -10.06 8.98 21.11
N LYS A 64 -9.90 10.06 21.83
CA LYS A 64 -11.03 10.84 22.30
C LYS A 64 -11.41 11.91 21.27
N ALA A 65 -12.69 11.99 20.92
CA ALA A 65 -13.19 13.07 20.06
C ALA A 65 -13.40 14.36 20.85
N ARG A 66 -12.88 15.46 20.34
CA ARG A 66 -13.17 16.82 20.84
C ARG A 66 -14.52 17.31 20.31
N LYS A 67 -15.02 18.43 20.86
CA LYS A 67 -16.29 19.02 20.43
C LYS A 67 -16.31 19.47 18.96
N ASP A 68 -15.14 19.78 18.39
CA ASP A 68 -14.97 20.18 16.99
C ASP A 68 -14.78 18.96 16.04
N GLY A 69 -14.90 17.73 16.56
CA GLY A 69 -14.73 16.51 15.81
C GLY A 69 -13.29 16.06 15.63
N SER A 70 -12.30 16.85 16.06
CA SER A 70 -10.89 16.44 16.00
C SER A 70 -10.57 15.38 17.09
N LEU A 71 -9.60 14.52 16.81
CA LEU A 71 -9.17 13.47 17.73
C LEU A 71 -8.04 13.96 18.65
N GLU A 72 -8.03 13.45 19.87
CA GLU A 72 -6.96 13.68 20.85
C GLU A 72 -6.52 12.37 21.52
N VAL A 73 -5.24 12.29 21.87
CA VAL A 73 -4.62 11.24 22.66
C VAL A 73 -3.80 11.90 23.75
N GLU A 74 -4.04 11.52 25.03
CA GLU A 74 -3.32 12.06 26.20
C GLU A 74 -3.38 13.59 26.34
N GLY A 75 -4.47 14.21 25.81
CA GLY A 75 -4.68 15.66 25.85
C GLY A 75 -4.13 16.41 24.61
N ASP A 76 -3.27 15.78 23.83
CA ASP A 76 -2.71 16.36 22.62
C ASP A 76 -3.56 16.05 21.38
N SER A 77 -3.56 16.94 20.40
CA SER A 77 -4.26 16.72 19.14
C SER A 77 -3.60 15.59 18.37
N LEU A 78 -4.39 14.56 17.99
CA LEU A 78 -3.92 13.51 17.10
C LEU A 78 -3.93 14.03 15.66
N THR A 79 -2.75 14.09 15.05
CA THR A 79 -2.53 14.57 13.67
C THR A 79 -1.88 13.50 12.82
N SER A 80 -1.93 13.65 11.50
CA SER A 80 -1.19 12.80 10.56
C SER A 80 0.30 12.74 10.93
N GLU A 81 0.89 13.87 11.28
CA GLU A 81 2.30 13.98 11.65
C GLU A 81 2.61 13.26 12.97
N SER A 82 1.76 13.44 13.98
CA SER A 82 1.99 12.82 15.30
C SER A 82 1.79 11.30 15.27
N LEU A 83 0.83 10.81 14.47
CA LEU A 83 0.64 9.38 14.27
C LEU A 83 1.81 8.79 13.46
N ARG A 84 2.27 9.46 12.41
CA ARG A 84 3.45 9.05 11.63
C ARG A 84 4.69 8.93 12.52
N ALA A 85 4.94 9.92 13.37
CA ALA A 85 6.07 9.87 14.31
C ALA A 85 5.98 8.69 15.28
N ARG A 86 4.78 8.33 15.74
CA ARG A 86 4.58 7.12 16.59
C ARG A 86 4.86 5.84 15.80
N ILE A 87 4.38 5.73 14.57
CA ILE A 87 4.66 4.61 13.66
C ILE A 87 6.16 4.46 13.44
N ASP A 88 6.87 5.57 13.18
CA ASP A 88 8.33 5.58 13.00
C ASP A 88 9.05 5.02 14.23
N HIS A 89 8.65 5.42 15.44
CA HIS A 89 9.25 4.91 16.67
C HIS A 89 8.97 3.41 16.88
N TRP A 90 7.72 2.96 16.67
CA TRP A 90 7.38 1.55 16.82
C TRP A 90 8.13 0.66 15.83
N LEU A 91 8.27 1.11 14.59
CA LEU A 91 9.06 0.39 13.57
C LEU A 91 10.55 0.39 13.90
N LEU A 92 11.07 1.50 14.43
CA LEU A 92 12.47 1.58 14.85
C LEU A 92 12.80 0.59 15.98
N ASP A 93 11.90 0.45 16.96
CA ASP A 93 12.03 -0.51 18.06
C ASP A 93 12.06 -1.97 17.56
N GLU A 94 11.33 -2.25 16.46
CA GLU A 94 11.33 -3.57 15.80
C GLU A 94 12.52 -3.77 14.82
N GLY A 95 13.44 -2.80 14.71
CA GLY A 95 14.60 -2.89 13.83
C GLY A 95 14.32 -2.57 12.37
N PHE A 96 13.24 -1.81 12.10
CA PHE A 96 12.87 -1.36 10.77
C PHE A 96 13.19 0.11 10.54
N SER A 97 13.37 0.50 9.30
CA SER A 97 13.33 1.88 8.82
C SER A 97 12.01 2.13 8.12
N ASN A 98 11.47 3.35 8.27
CA ASN A 98 10.25 3.75 7.58
C ASN A 98 10.58 4.90 6.63
N PRO A 99 10.51 4.73 5.30
CA PRO A 99 10.78 5.81 4.36
C PRO A 99 9.66 6.87 4.33
N GLY A 100 8.50 6.53 4.86
CA GLY A 100 7.33 7.37 4.99
C GLY A 100 6.08 6.53 5.20
N SER A 101 4.99 7.16 5.66
CA SER A 101 3.68 6.53 5.78
C SER A 101 2.61 7.50 5.31
N ILE A 102 1.61 7.00 4.62
CA ILE A 102 0.42 7.76 4.28
C ILE A 102 -0.53 7.72 5.47
N ILE A 103 -0.97 8.89 5.95
CA ILE A 103 -2.00 9.02 6.98
C ILE A 103 -2.93 10.13 6.52
N ALA A 104 -3.87 9.78 5.66
CA ALA A 104 -4.73 10.75 4.98
C ALA A 104 -6.16 10.68 5.53
N CYS A 105 -6.60 11.78 6.15
CA CYS A 105 -7.92 11.89 6.79
C CYS A 105 -8.92 12.64 5.90
N GLY A 106 -10.10 12.08 5.74
CA GLY A 106 -11.20 12.71 5.01
C GLY A 106 -10.81 13.07 3.57
N PRO A 107 -11.15 14.26 3.07
CA PRO A 107 -10.92 14.65 1.67
C PRO A 107 -9.47 14.53 1.18
N GLN A 108 -8.47 14.56 2.07
CA GLN A 108 -7.07 14.33 1.69
C GLN A 108 -6.85 12.93 1.12
N GLY A 109 -7.54 11.92 1.67
CA GLY A 109 -7.48 10.55 1.17
C GLY A 109 -8.14 10.33 -0.21
N ALA A 110 -8.66 11.37 -0.87
CA ALA A 110 -9.12 11.28 -2.25
C ALA A 110 -7.98 11.22 -3.27
N ASP A 111 -6.78 11.64 -2.91
CA ASP A 111 -5.55 11.38 -3.63
C ASP A 111 -4.85 10.18 -2.97
N CYS A 112 -4.65 9.10 -3.75
CA CYS A 112 -4.07 7.86 -3.25
C CYS A 112 -2.61 8.00 -2.80
N HIS A 113 -1.91 9.08 -3.19
CA HIS A 113 -0.53 9.36 -2.83
C HIS A 113 -0.36 10.54 -1.85
N GLU A 114 -1.47 11.13 -1.37
CA GLU A 114 -1.39 12.22 -0.39
C GLU A 114 -0.95 11.69 0.97
N TYR A 115 0.19 12.13 1.44
CA TYR A 115 0.77 11.71 2.73
C TYR A 115 -0.09 12.08 3.94
N GLY A 116 -0.99 13.03 3.77
CA GLY A 116 -1.83 13.57 4.83
C GLY A 116 -1.11 14.55 5.75
N LYS A 117 -1.87 15.49 6.29
CA LYS A 117 -1.41 16.53 7.21
C LYS A 117 -2.51 17.03 8.12
N GLY A 118 -2.12 17.51 9.31
CA GLY A 118 -3.03 18.13 10.24
C GLY A 118 -3.89 17.12 11.01
N ARG A 119 -5.00 17.59 11.54
CA ARG A 119 -5.83 16.86 12.51
C ARG A 119 -6.56 15.67 11.89
N LEU A 120 -6.58 14.57 12.61
CA LEU A 120 -7.46 13.44 12.34
C LEU A 120 -8.83 13.71 12.96
N CYS A 121 -9.90 13.27 12.30
CA CYS A 121 -11.28 13.57 12.67
C CYS A 121 -12.12 12.31 12.83
N THR A 122 -13.13 12.40 13.71
CA THR A 122 -14.17 11.38 13.86
C THR A 122 -15.07 11.31 12.65
N GLU A 123 -15.69 10.15 12.41
CA GLU A 123 -16.67 9.88 11.33
C GLU A 123 -16.13 10.15 9.91
N ALA A 124 -14.80 10.23 9.76
CA ALA A 124 -14.11 10.37 8.50
C ALA A 124 -13.22 9.15 8.22
N PRO A 125 -13.02 8.75 6.97
CA PRO A 125 -12.08 7.68 6.65
C PRO A 125 -10.66 8.20 6.86
N ILE A 126 -9.81 7.37 7.48
CA ILE A 126 -8.40 7.64 7.66
C ILE A 126 -7.65 6.48 7.01
N ILE A 127 -7.07 6.73 5.84
CA ILE A 127 -6.17 5.77 5.19
C ILE A 127 -4.86 5.80 5.95
N ILE A 128 -4.43 4.64 6.42
CA ILE A 128 -3.12 4.40 7.01
C ILE A 128 -2.42 3.38 6.12
N ASP A 129 -1.27 3.76 5.57
CA ASP A 129 -0.48 2.96 4.67
C ASP A 129 0.98 2.99 5.11
N ILE A 130 1.54 1.82 5.38
CA ILE A 130 2.85 1.63 6.03
C ILE A 130 3.67 0.64 5.22
N PHE A 131 4.83 1.06 4.75
CA PHE A 131 5.75 0.28 3.90
C PHE A 131 7.19 0.28 4.42
N PRO A 132 7.45 -0.34 5.59
CA PRO A 132 8.77 -0.31 6.24
C PRO A 132 9.74 -1.31 5.63
N CYS A 133 11.03 -1.03 5.82
CA CYS A 133 12.13 -1.88 5.38
C CYS A 133 12.92 -2.44 6.59
N SER A 134 13.11 -3.74 6.62
CA SER A 134 13.96 -4.40 7.63
C SER A 134 15.41 -3.96 7.50
N LYS A 135 16.03 -3.52 8.61
CA LYS A 135 17.45 -3.12 8.62
C LYS A 135 18.40 -4.30 8.50
N SER A 136 17.93 -5.50 8.81
CA SER A 136 18.76 -6.72 8.79
C SER A 136 18.68 -7.47 7.47
N THR A 137 17.48 -7.60 6.89
CA THR A 137 17.25 -8.37 5.66
C THR A 137 17.07 -7.50 4.42
N HIS A 138 16.77 -6.20 4.60
CA HIS A 138 16.44 -5.23 3.57
C HIS A 138 15.13 -5.52 2.81
N TYR A 139 14.36 -6.52 3.22
CA TYR A 139 13.03 -6.77 2.66
C TYR A 139 12.01 -5.81 3.24
N ASN A 140 11.04 -5.44 2.40
CA ASN A 140 9.96 -4.53 2.76
C ASN A 140 8.71 -5.30 3.17
N GLY A 141 7.96 -4.74 4.11
CA GLY A 141 6.54 -5.04 4.28
C GLY A 141 5.72 -3.94 3.62
N ASP A 142 4.43 -4.22 3.36
CA ASP A 142 3.51 -3.26 2.78
C ASP A 142 2.08 -3.56 3.22
N CYS A 143 1.39 -2.58 3.79
CA CYS A 143 0.05 -2.78 4.30
C CYS A 143 -0.72 -1.47 4.39
N THR A 144 -1.92 -1.46 3.81
CA THR A 144 -2.89 -0.39 4.00
C THR A 144 -4.11 -0.90 4.74
N ARG A 145 -4.57 -0.10 5.71
CA ARG A 145 -5.91 -0.22 6.30
C ARG A 145 -6.58 1.14 6.35
N THR A 146 -7.90 1.14 6.28
CA THR A 146 -8.70 2.33 6.55
C THR A 146 -9.33 2.20 7.93
N ALA A 147 -9.17 3.22 8.76
CA ALA A 147 -9.79 3.32 10.09
C ALA A 147 -10.84 4.43 10.11
N VAL A 148 -11.93 4.22 10.86
CA VAL A 148 -12.95 5.24 11.12
C VAL A 148 -13.22 5.30 12.61
N HIS A 149 -12.94 6.45 13.24
CA HIS A 149 -13.31 6.69 14.63
C HIS A 149 -14.80 7.03 14.73
N GLY A 150 -15.49 6.47 15.71
CA GLY A 150 -16.90 6.78 16.00
C GLY A 150 -17.88 6.09 15.07
N LYS A 151 -18.94 6.79 14.67
CA LYS A 151 -19.96 6.24 13.77
C LYS A 151 -19.44 6.16 12.34
N ILE A 152 -19.52 4.99 11.74
CA ILE A 152 -19.12 4.76 10.35
C ILE A 152 -20.24 5.26 9.41
N PRO A 153 -19.97 6.24 8.55
CA PRO A 153 -20.95 6.68 7.54
C PRO A 153 -21.21 5.58 6.51
N VAL A 154 -22.49 5.37 6.16
CA VAL A 154 -22.96 4.28 5.28
C VAL A 154 -22.23 4.26 3.92
N HIS A 155 -21.97 5.45 3.34
CA HIS A 155 -21.28 5.52 2.04
C HIS A 155 -19.80 5.09 2.13
N ILE A 156 -19.12 5.36 3.25
CA ILE A 156 -17.76 4.91 3.52
C ILE A 156 -17.74 3.39 3.70
N GLU A 157 -18.65 2.87 4.52
CA GLU A 157 -18.77 1.43 4.75
C GLU A 157 -19.03 0.67 3.44
N LYS A 158 -19.95 1.19 2.59
CA LYS A 158 -20.24 0.60 1.29
C LYS A 158 -19.03 0.60 0.37
N ALA A 159 -18.30 1.71 0.29
CA ALA A 159 -17.08 1.82 -0.52
C ALA A 159 -15.99 0.87 -0.02
N TYR A 160 -15.75 0.84 1.29
CA TYR A 160 -14.76 -0.05 1.90
C TYR A 160 -15.07 -1.53 1.66
N ASN A 161 -16.32 -1.94 1.89
CA ASN A 161 -16.75 -3.31 1.63
C ASN A 161 -16.61 -3.70 0.16
N THR A 162 -16.73 -2.76 -0.76
CA THR A 162 -16.49 -3.00 -2.19
C THR A 162 -14.99 -3.19 -2.46
N ALA A 163 -14.13 -2.35 -1.90
CA ALA A 163 -12.68 -2.51 -2.02
C ALA A 163 -12.22 -3.87 -1.46
N VAL A 164 -12.71 -4.26 -0.27
CA VAL A 164 -12.41 -5.57 0.34
C VAL A 164 -12.87 -6.74 -0.55
N LYS A 165 -14.08 -6.66 -1.12
CA LYS A 165 -14.56 -7.69 -2.07
C LYS A 165 -13.69 -7.78 -3.32
N ALA A 166 -13.26 -6.62 -3.86
CA ALA A 166 -12.36 -6.57 -5.01
C ALA A 166 -10.99 -7.19 -4.68
N LYS A 167 -10.45 -6.92 -3.47
CA LYS A 167 -9.23 -7.54 -2.96
C LYS A 167 -9.34 -9.07 -2.96
N PHE A 168 -10.35 -9.63 -2.34
CA PHE A 168 -10.52 -11.07 -2.29
C PHE A 168 -10.79 -11.70 -3.65
N ALA A 169 -11.51 -11.02 -4.56
CA ALA A 169 -11.71 -11.49 -5.93
C ALA A 169 -10.39 -11.54 -6.70
N ALA A 170 -9.55 -10.51 -6.58
CA ALA A 170 -8.20 -10.47 -7.14
C ALA A 170 -7.33 -11.61 -6.59
N MET A 171 -7.28 -11.78 -5.27
CA MET A 171 -6.54 -12.86 -4.62
C MET A 171 -6.97 -14.24 -5.14
N LYS A 172 -8.26 -14.46 -5.32
CA LYS A 172 -8.82 -15.74 -5.79
C LYS A 172 -8.35 -16.15 -7.18
N VAL A 173 -8.04 -15.18 -8.05
CA VAL A 173 -7.55 -15.47 -9.42
C VAL A 173 -6.03 -15.42 -9.52
N THR A 174 -5.35 -14.91 -8.50
CA THR A 174 -3.89 -14.76 -8.45
C THR A 174 -3.22 -16.12 -8.28
N ARG A 175 -2.47 -16.56 -9.30
CA ARG A 175 -1.63 -17.76 -9.30
C ARG A 175 -0.65 -17.70 -10.45
N ALA A 176 0.34 -18.58 -10.44
CA ALA A 176 1.28 -18.70 -11.57
C ALA A 176 0.56 -19.00 -12.89
N GLY A 177 1.06 -18.38 -13.96
CA GLY A 177 0.48 -18.50 -15.32
C GLY A 177 -0.67 -17.53 -15.62
N VAL A 178 -1.26 -16.87 -14.62
CA VAL A 178 -2.23 -15.78 -14.83
C VAL A 178 -1.45 -14.48 -15.08
N THR A 179 -1.96 -13.58 -15.89
CA THR A 179 -1.33 -12.27 -16.10
C THR A 179 -1.73 -11.27 -15.01
N GLY A 180 -0.82 -10.34 -14.66
CA GLY A 180 -1.14 -9.22 -13.78
C GLY A 180 -2.34 -8.40 -14.29
N GLU A 181 -2.47 -8.30 -15.62
CA GLU A 181 -3.63 -7.67 -16.25
C GLU A 181 -4.94 -8.42 -15.95
N ALA A 182 -4.93 -9.76 -15.98
CA ALA A 182 -6.13 -10.53 -15.66
C ALA A 182 -6.58 -10.36 -14.20
N VAL A 183 -5.61 -10.25 -13.28
CA VAL A 183 -5.89 -9.93 -11.87
C VAL A 183 -6.50 -8.53 -11.75
N HIS A 184 -5.94 -7.55 -12.45
CA HIS A 184 -6.46 -6.18 -12.48
C HIS A 184 -7.88 -6.10 -13.07
N GLN A 185 -8.14 -6.82 -14.16
CA GLN A 185 -9.47 -6.88 -14.77
C GLN A 185 -10.53 -7.47 -13.82
N GLU A 186 -10.17 -8.46 -12.99
CA GLU A 186 -11.08 -9.01 -11.99
C GLU A 186 -11.40 -7.98 -10.89
N THR A 187 -10.41 -7.20 -10.46
CA THR A 187 -10.61 -6.07 -9.54
C THR A 187 -11.59 -5.05 -10.13
N ILE A 188 -11.34 -4.61 -11.37
CA ILE A 188 -12.20 -3.66 -12.10
C ILE A 188 -13.63 -4.18 -12.22
N ARG A 189 -13.80 -5.45 -12.56
CA ARG A 189 -15.12 -6.09 -12.67
C ARG A 189 -15.92 -5.92 -11.38
N VAL A 190 -15.33 -6.23 -10.22
CA VAL A 190 -16.02 -6.10 -8.92
C VAL A 190 -16.33 -4.65 -8.60
N ILE A 191 -15.43 -3.72 -8.87
CA ILE A 191 -15.64 -2.27 -8.68
C ILE A 191 -16.85 -1.79 -9.48
N HIS A 192 -16.91 -2.15 -10.77
CA HIS A 192 -18.04 -1.76 -11.65
C HIS A 192 -19.36 -2.40 -11.25
N GLU A 193 -19.37 -3.68 -10.86
CA GLU A 193 -20.59 -4.39 -10.40
C GLU A 193 -21.21 -3.74 -9.16
N HIS A 194 -20.42 -3.04 -8.36
CA HIS A 194 -20.90 -2.31 -7.19
C HIS A 194 -21.20 -0.83 -7.46
N GLY A 195 -21.15 -0.41 -8.74
CA GLY A 195 -21.57 0.93 -9.20
C GLY A 195 -20.52 2.01 -9.01
N TYR A 196 -19.24 1.63 -8.86
CA TYR A 196 -18.11 2.57 -8.82
C TYR A 196 -17.39 2.60 -10.17
N GLU A 197 -16.59 3.63 -10.37
CA GLU A 197 -15.84 3.85 -11.60
C GLU A 197 -14.37 3.44 -11.44
N THR A 198 -13.63 3.42 -12.56
CA THR A 198 -12.17 3.23 -12.61
C THR A 198 -11.51 4.30 -13.49
N GLY A 199 -10.22 4.50 -13.31
CA GLY A 199 -9.40 5.44 -14.08
C GLY A 199 -9.38 6.85 -13.49
N LEU A 200 -8.40 7.63 -13.95
CA LEU A 200 -8.16 8.98 -13.47
C LEU A 200 -9.33 9.91 -13.75
N PRO A 201 -9.58 10.91 -12.88
CA PRO A 201 -10.62 11.90 -13.12
C PRO A 201 -10.29 12.76 -14.36
N GLY A 202 -11.29 12.99 -15.21
CA GLY A 202 -11.20 13.99 -16.26
C GLY A 202 -11.38 15.41 -15.72
N LYS A 203 -11.12 16.42 -16.56
CA LYS A 203 -11.23 17.84 -16.17
C LYS A 203 -12.62 18.26 -15.67
N GLU A 204 -13.67 17.56 -16.13
CA GLU A 204 -15.07 17.84 -15.78
C GLU A 204 -15.68 16.78 -14.84
N SER A 205 -14.85 15.97 -14.19
CA SER A 205 -15.34 14.95 -13.26
C SER A 205 -16.05 15.60 -12.07
N ALA A 206 -17.26 15.09 -11.76
CA ALA A 206 -18.00 15.56 -10.61
C ALA A 206 -17.26 15.27 -9.30
N ALA A 207 -17.39 16.14 -8.31
CA ALA A 207 -16.81 15.91 -6.97
C ALA A 207 -17.37 14.66 -6.28
N SER A 208 -18.56 14.20 -6.68
CA SER A 208 -19.17 12.95 -6.20
C SER A 208 -18.66 11.69 -6.89
N ARG A 209 -17.82 11.83 -7.94
CA ARG A 209 -17.23 10.69 -8.61
C ARG A 209 -16.38 9.89 -7.61
N CYS A 210 -16.67 8.60 -7.49
CA CYS A 210 -15.91 7.69 -6.65
C CYS A 210 -15.33 6.58 -7.53
N ALA A 211 -14.01 6.46 -7.57
CA ALA A 211 -13.34 5.59 -8.52
C ALA A 211 -12.06 4.99 -7.94
N MET A 212 -11.67 3.81 -8.44
CA MET A 212 -10.32 3.30 -8.33
C MET A 212 -9.44 3.95 -9.41
N VAL A 213 -8.33 4.57 -9.01
CA VAL A 213 -7.51 5.44 -9.90
C VAL A 213 -6.11 4.88 -10.19
N HIS A 214 -5.80 3.71 -9.69
CA HIS A 214 -4.49 3.04 -9.80
C HIS A 214 -4.63 1.55 -10.15
N GLY A 215 -3.52 0.86 -10.39
CA GLY A 215 -3.46 -0.59 -10.56
C GLY A 215 -3.92 -1.36 -9.33
N THR A 216 -4.05 -2.67 -9.46
CA THR A 216 -4.46 -3.53 -8.33
C THR A 216 -3.34 -3.74 -7.34
N GLY A 217 -2.07 -3.56 -7.76
CA GLY A 217 -0.90 -3.75 -6.92
C GLY A 217 0.39 -3.89 -7.71
N HIS A 218 1.46 -4.20 -7.01
CA HIS A 218 2.83 -4.28 -7.53
C HIS A 218 3.63 -5.38 -6.83
N GLY A 219 4.79 -5.72 -7.39
CA GLY A 219 5.76 -6.58 -6.73
C GLY A 219 6.39 -5.90 -5.52
N VAL A 220 6.72 -6.68 -4.51
CA VAL A 220 7.45 -6.25 -3.31
C VAL A 220 8.64 -7.17 -3.06
N GLY A 221 9.75 -6.57 -2.62
CA GLY A 221 10.96 -7.32 -2.27
C GLY A 221 11.99 -6.44 -1.59
N LEU A 222 13.14 -6.28 -2.20
CA LEU A 222 14.18 -5.35 -1.77
C LEU A 222 13.79 -3.88 -2.04
N GLU A 223 12.85 -3.67 -2.93
CA GLU A 223 12.19 -2.38 -3.15
C GLU A 223 10.71 -2.51 -2.82
N VAL A 224 10.09 -1.42 -2.35
CA VAL A 224 8.64 -1.39 -2.10
C VAL A 224 7.89 -1.65 -3.41
N HIS A 225 8.30 -0.99 -4.49
CA HIS A 225 7.75 -1.18 -5.82
C HIS A 225 8.76 -1.86 -6.72
N GLU A 226 8.50 -3.10 -7.08
CA GLU A 226 9.26 -3.84 -8.10
C GLU A 226 8.30 -4.61 -9.04
N PRO A 227 8.78 -5.11 -10.19
CA PRO A 227 7.96 -6.00 -11.02
C PRO A 227 7.54 -7.28 -10.27
N PRO A 228 6.34 -7.85 -10.66
CA PRO A 228 5.45 -7.42 -11.73
C PRO A 228 4.40 -6.41 -11.25
N LEU A 229 3.76 -5.68 -12.18
CA LEU A 229 2.60 -4.86 -11.89
C LEU A 229 1.30 -5.65 -12.10
N LEU A 230 0.34 -5.45 -11.22
CA LEU A 230 -1.05 -5.88 -11.37
C LEU A 230 -1.88 -4.73 -11.96
N ASP A 231 -1.64 -4.47 -13.25
CA ASP A 231 -2.25 -3.36 -13.99
C ASP A 231 -2.41 -3.73 -15.45
N PHE A 232 -2.93 -2.84 -16.29
CA PHE A 232 -2.97 -3.03 -17.74
C PHE A 232 -1.58 -3.42 -18.28
N LYS A 233 -1.55 -4.42 -19.16
CA LYS A 233 -0.33 -5.03 -19.69
C LYS A 233 0.56 -5.71 -18.62
N GLY A 234 0.03 -5.95 -17.42
CA GLY A 234 0.72 -6.71 -16.39
C GLY A 234 1.17 -8.08 -16.91
N PRO A 235 2.44 -8.48 -16.69
CA PRO A 235 3.00 -9.70 -17.26
C PRO A 235 2.43 -10.96 -16.61
N THR A 236 2.77 -12.13 -17.20
CA THR A 236 2.47 -13.44 -16.58
C THR A 236 3.17 -13.55 -15.23
N LEU A 237 2.40 -13.93 -14.21
CA LEU A 237 2.89 -14.19 -12.86
C LEU A 237 3.62 -15.52 -12.80
N ILE A 238 4.66 -15.56 -11.98
CA ILE A 238 5.46 -16.79 -11.76
C ILE A 238 5.41 -17.18 -10.28
N VAL A 239 5.71 -18.43 -9.99
CA VAL A 239 5.88 -18.89 -8.60
C VAL A 239 6.98 -18.09 -7.92
N GLY A 240 6.72 -17.60 -6.71
CA GLY A 240 7.65 -16.79 -5.95
C GLY A 240 7.51 -15.27 -6.17
N ASP A 241 6.70 -14.80 -7.13
CA ASP A 241 6.30 -13.38 -7.12
C ASP A 241 5.64 -13.05 -5.77
N VAL A 242 6.06 -11.96 -5.12
CA VAL A 242 5.38 -11.40 -3.94
C VAL A 242 4.79 -10.08 -4.36
N LEU A 243 3.50 -9.90 -4.10
CA LEU A 243 2.68 -8.83 -4.65
C LEU A 243 1.87 -8.16 -3.57
N THR A 244 1.60 -6.86 -3.71
CA THR A 244 0.47 -6.22 -3.04
C THR A 244 -0.83 -6.48 -3.81
N ILE A 245 -1.96 -6.54 -3.12
CA ILE A 245 -3.31 -6.49 -3.68
C ILE A 245 -4.08 -5.45 -2.87
N GLU A 246 -4.27 -4.26 -3.43
CA GLU A 246 -4.59 -3.02 -2.71
C GLU A 246 -5.74 -2.21 -3.31
N PRO A 247 -6.89 -2.78 -3.68
CA PRO A 247 -7.96 -1.97 -4.24
C PRO A 247 -8.37 -0.84 -3.31
N GLY A 248 -8.56 0.35 -3.89
CA GLY A 248 -9.03 1.53 -3.20
C GLY A 248 -10.12 2.26 -3.99
N LEU A 249 -10.96 3.00 -3.30
CA LEU A 249 -11.98 3.87 -3.87
C LEU A 249 -11.81 5.28 -3.34
N TYR A 250 -11.71 6.23 -4.25
CA TYR A 250 -11.34 7.62 -3.97
C TYR A 250 -12.41 8.56 -4.48
N CYS A 251 -12.91 9.41 -3.58
CA CYS A 251 -13.99 10.34 -3.86
C CYS A 251 -13.63 11.73 -3.31
N PRO A 252 -13.50 12.78 -4.16
CA PRO A 252 -13.15 14.13 -3.71
C PRO A 252 -14.09 14.70 -2.64
N ALA A 253 -15.34 14.25 -2.61
CA ALA A 253 -16.34 14.77 -1.67
C ALA A 253 -16.10 14.33 -0.21
N TRP A 254 -15.49 13.16 0.04
CA TRP A 254 -15.36 12.62 1.40
C TRP A 254 -14.00 11.94 1.69
N GLY A 255 -13.18 11.66 0.69
CA GLY A 255 -11.88 11.03 0.86
C GLY A 255 -11.73 9.69 0.15
N GLY A 256 -11.00 8.78 0.75
CA GLY A 256 -10.71 7.47 0.18
C GLY A 256 -10.79 6.34 1.18
N VAL A 257 -10.90 5.13 0.65
CA VAL A 257 -10.74 3.87 1.38
C VAL A 257 -9.81 2.96 0.58
N ARG A 258 -8.92 2.23 1.26
CA ARG A 258 -8.04 1.21 0.69
C ARG A 258 -7.87 0.08 1.69
N SER A 259 -7.84 -1.15 1.20
CA SER A 259 -7.43 -2.32 1.96
C SER A 259 -6.42 -3.11 1.14
N GLU A 260 -5.30 -3.41 1.73
CA GLU A 260 -4.14 -4.01 1.07
C GLU A 260 -3.60 -5.19 1.86
N ASP A 261 -3.28 -6.24 1.14
CA ASP A 261 -2.54 -7.38 1.65
C ASP A 261 -1.38 -7.75 0.72
N MET A 262 -0.29 -8.25 1.31
CA MET A 262 0.79 -8.91 0.56
C MET A 262 0.49 -10.39 0.37
N VAL A 263 0.75 -10.88 -0.84
CA VAL A 263 0.56 -12.29 -1.19
C VAL A 263 1.78 -12.86 -1.93
N ALA A 264 2.11 -14.12 -1.69
CA ALA A 264 3.07 -14.86 -2.52
C ALA A 264 2.32 -15.71 -3.56
N VAL A 265 2.73 -15.60 -4.81
CA VAL A 265 2.19 -16.41 -5.92
C VAL A 265 2.67 -17.86 -5.81
N ARG A 266 1.73 -18.79 -5.83
CA ARG A 266 1.97 -20.24 -5.84
C ARG A 266 1.47 -20.85 -7.15
N GLU A 267 1.68 -22.14 -7.37
CA GLU A 267 1.26 -22.81 -8.62
C GLU A 267 -0.24 -22.74 -8.88
N ARG A 268 -1.07 -22.91 -7.84
CA ARG A 268 -2.53 -23.05 -7.97
C ARG A 268 -3.34 -21.94 -7.33
N ASP A 269 -2.71 -21.15 -6.46
CA ASP A 269 -3.32 -20.08 -5.66
C ASP A 269 -2.28 -18.99 -5.31
N CYS A 270 -2.62 -18.12 -4.37
CA CYS A 270 -1.66 -17.28 -3.67
C CYS A 270 -1.78 -17.48 -2.15
N GLU A 271 -0.66 -17.32 -1.47
CA GLU A 271 -0.55 -17.36 -0.02
C GLU A 271 -0.56 -15.93 0.53
N SER A 272 -1.56 -15.58 1.34
CA SER A 272 -1.55 -14.27 2.04
C SER A 272 -0.55 -14.27 3.19
N PHE A 273 0.20 -13.17 3.31
CA PHE A 273 1.06 -12.90 4.47
C PHE A 273 0.35 -12.10 5.56
N ASN A 274 -0.86 -11.63 5.28
CA ASN A 274 -1.64 -10.80 6.20
C ASN A 274 -2.62 -11.63 7.03
N LEU A 275 -2.73 -11.26 8.30
CA LEU A 275 -3.65 -11.83 9.29
C LEU A 275 -4.59 -10.78 9.88
N LEU A 276 -4.33 -9.49 9.65
CA LEU A 276 -5.18 -8.41 10.16
C LEU A 276 -6.57 -8.46 9.52
N PRO A 277 -7.63 -8.19 10.30
CA PRO A 277 -8.98 -8.15 9.78
C PRO A 277 -9.19 -6.99 8.80
N ASP A 278 -10.14 -7.18 7.88
CA ASP A 278 -10.70 -6.12 7.06
C ASP A 278 -11.85 -5.45 7.81
N THR A 279 -11.54 -4.44 8.59
CA THR A 279 -12.52 -3.68 9.38
C THR A 279 -12.21 -2.19 9.35
N LEU A 280 -13.24 -1.37 9.53
CA LEU A 280 -13.11 0.08 9.71
C LEU A 280 -13.02 0.48 11.19
N SER A 281 -13.39 -0.44 12.11
CA SER A 281 -13.37 -0.23 13.55
C SER A 281 -12.42 -1.23 14.23
N TRP A 282 -11.52 -0.75 15.06
CA TRP A 282 -10.38 -1.47 15.62
C TRP A 282 -10.39 -1.48 17.15
#